data_66390514996952bd934a24952bbbaf3b
#
_entry.id   66390514996952bd934a24952bbbaf3b
#
_cell.length_a   1.000
_cell.length_b   1.000
_cell.length_c   1.000
_cell.angle_alpha   90.00
_cell.angle_beta   90.00
_cell.angle_gamma   90.00
#
_symmetry.space_group_name_H-M   'P 1'
#
loop_
_entity.id
_entity.type
_entity.pdbx_description
1 polymer ?
#
loop_
_entity_poly.entity_id
_entity_poly.type
_entity_poly.pdbx_seq_one_letter_code
_entity_poly.pdbx_strand_id
1 'polypeptide(L)'
;MDILVAINEFKGSLSSEELREIVTKKICEIIPSVNVSSQVIADGGDGFLALFKDFTKESFITVNALGKEIRAEYLINNYRKEAVIEVAEIIGLKHLTDEEKDPYKTTTAGLGKLIKYLLKQGIKHYIIGLGGSATNDCGIGMLTELGYKFTDKNGKYCKHGISDLKRIVSVEEDINNELKEASFTIICDVTNPLHGKKGATYVYSKQKGLKDNEFEIVDNYVKNFSNIIKEKYSKDLSHIAGSGAAGGLGYAFLMFTNSNLKKGSNFMIDYLNLEKKISEVDILITGEGKLDRQSFMGKAPIELAKIAKKYNKKVIFLAGSIRDDEIDLLSHEEKTIIDASFSIQRGIYTLEKAMIKENAAKNVERTMEQLCALLGFIHEKTK
;
A
#
# COMPACT_ATOMS: atom_id res chain seq x y z
N MET A 1 -11.60 -25.00 -19.83
CA MET A 1 -11.96 -23.92 -18.87
C MET A 1 -10.69 -23.50 -18.15
N ASP A 2 -10.36 -22.23 -18.26
CA ASP A 2 -9.16 -21.64 -17.69
C ASP A 2 -9.56 -20.74 -16.52
N ILE A 3 -8.89 -20.90 -15.35
CA ILE A 3 -9.22 -20.19 -14.11
C ILE A 3 -8.01 -19.43 -13.62
N LEU A 4 -8.18 -18.16 -13.26
CA LEU A 4 -7.21 -17.38 -12.51
C LEU A 4 -7.67 -17.22 -11.06
N VAL A 5 -6.82 -17.62 -10.12
CA VAL A 5 -7.02 -17.39 -8.67
C VAL A 5 -6.18 -16.22 -8.22
N ALA A 6 -6.81 -15.15 -7.74
CA ALA A 6 -6.15 -13.94 -7.26
C ALA A 6 -6.95 -13.35 -6.07
N ILE A 7 -6.66 -13.82 -4.85
CA ILE A 7 -7.42 -13.51 -3.63
C ILE A 7 -6.53 -12.71 -2.70
N ASN A 8 -7.05 -11.58 -2.20
CA ASN A 8 -6.37 -10.78 -1.18
C ASN A 8 -6.45 -11.45 0.19
N GLU A 9 -5.55 -11.09 1.09
CA GLU A 9 -5.51 -11.67 2.44
C GLU A 9 -6.85 -11.54 3.18
N PHE A 10 -7.15 -12.54 4.01
CA PHE A 10 -8.19 -12.42 5.02
C PHE A 10 -7.52 -11.89 6.29
N LYS A 11 -7.49 -10.55 6.38
CA LYS A 11 -6.70 -9.81 7.37
C LYS A 11 -6.85 -10.37 8.79
N GLY A 12 -5.71 -10.66 9.42
CA GLY A 12 -5.66 -11.26 10.75
C GLY A 12 -5.99 -12.76 10.80
N SER A 13 -6.11 -13.44 9.63
CA SER A 13 -6.43 -14.87 9.54
C SER A 13 -5.55 -15.59 8.52
N LEU A 14 -5.84 -15.50 7.23
CA LEU A 14 -5.10 -16.17 6.15
C LEU A 14 -4.42 -15.17 5.23
N SER A 15 -3.15 -15.39 4.93
CA SER A 15 -2.42 -14.62 3.93
C SER A 15 -2.92 -14.90 2.51
N SER A 16 -2.65 -13.99 1.59
CA SER A 16 -2.95 -14.17 0.16
C SER A 16 -2.28 -15.42 -0.43
N GLU A 17 -1.05 -15.75 0.02
CA GLU A 17 -0.33 -16.95 -0.40
C GLU A 17 -1.05 -18.22 0.05
N GLU A 18 -1.47 -18.30 1.32
CA GLU A 18 -2.20 -19.46 1.87
C GLU A 18 -3.55 -19.66 1.19
N LEU A 19 -4.28 -18.57 0.95
CA LEU A 19 -5.55 -18.63 0.22
C LEU A 19 -5.33 -19.13 -1.21
N ARG A 20 -4.32 -18.64 -1.89
CA ARG A 20 -3.92 -19.07 -3.22
C ARG A 20 -3.64 -20.58 -3.25
N GLU A 21 -2.85 -21.08 -2.31
CA GLU A 21 -2.50 -22.50 -2.23
C GLU A 21 -3.71 -23.40 -1.97
N ILE A 22 -4.53 -23.05 -0.98
CA ILE A 22 -5.73 -23.83 -0.62
C ILE A 22 -6.69 -23.90 -1.82
N VAL A 23 -7.01 -22.75 -2.41
CA VAL A 23 -7.99 -22.65 -3.49
C VAL A 23 -7.49 -23.37 -4.74
N THR A 24 -6.25 -23.13 -5.15
CA THR A 24 -5.66 -23.80 -6.34
C THR A 24 -5.62 -25.32 -6.17
N LYS A 25 -5.16 -25.78 -5.00
CA LYS A 25 -5.10 -27.22 -4.68
C LYS A 25 -6.48 -27.86 -4.79
N LYS A 26 -7.51 -27.25 -4.21
CA LYS A 26 -8.88 -27.79 -4.23
C LYS A 26 -9.46 -27.85 -5.64
N ILE A 27 -9.23 -26.86 -6.48
CA ILE A 27 -9.67 -26.87 -7.88
C ILE A 27 -8.99 -28.02 -8.62
N CYS A 28 -7.66 -28.17 -8.52
CA CYS A 28 -6.92 -29.24 -9.21
C CYS A 28 -7.31 -30.64 -8.72
N GLU A 29 -7.62 -30.80 -7.42
CA GLU A 29 -8.07 -32.09 -6.87
C GLU A 29 -9.44 -32.52 -7.39
N ILE A 30 -10.39 -31.59 -7.52
CA ILE A 30 -11.81 -31.91 -7.81
C ILE A 30 -12.11 -31.83 -9.30
N ILE A 31 -11.47 -30.91 -10.03
CA ILE A 31 -11.68 -30.74 -11.47
C ILE A 31 -10.33 -30.82 -12.20
N PRO A 32 -9.71 -31.99 -12.32
CA PRO A 32 -8.36 -32.13 -12.91
C PRO A 32 -8.25 -31.68 -14.36
N SER A 33 -9.37 -31.52 -15.05
CA SER A 33 -9.43 -31.17 -16.48
C SER A 33 -9.40 -29.65 -16.73
N VAL A 34 -9.31 -28.80 -15.69
CA VAL A 34 -9.21 -27.34 -15.84
C VAL A 34 -7.77 -26.87 -15.71
N ASN A 35 -7.44 -25.82 -16.44
CA ASN A 35 -6.17 -25.12 -16.27
C ASN A 35 -6.32 -24.06 -15.18
N VAL A 36 -5.49 -24.13 -14.16
CA VAL A 36 -5.51 -23.15 -13.06
C VAL A 36 -4.21 -22.37 -13.05
N SER A 37 -4.30 -21.08 -13.21
CA SER A 37 -3.22 -20.12 -12.92
C SER A 37 -3.53 -19.41 -11.60
N SER A 38 -2.51 -18.98 -10.90
CA SER A 38 -2.72 -18.29 -9.61
C SER A 38 -1.70 -17.18 -9.37
N GLN A 39 -2.12 -16.14 -8.68
CA GLN A 39 -1.30 -14.97 -8.38
C GLN A 39 -1.56 -14.48 -6.95
N VAL A 40 -0.49 -14.23 -6.20
CA VAL A 40 -0.57 -13.49 -4.94
C VAL A 40 -0.86 -12.03 -5.27
N ILE A 41 -1.79 -11.45 -4.53
CA ILE A 41 -2.15 -10.03 -4.64
C ILE A 41 -2.08 -9.35 -3.28
N ALA A 42 -1.88 -8.03 -3.28
CA ALA A 42 -1.85 -7.19 -2.09
C ALA A 42 -2.29 -5.75 -2.43
N ASP A 43 -2.86 -5.05 -1.47
CA ASP A 43 -3.38 -3.68 -1.65
C ASP A 43 -2.32 -2.59 -1.41
N GLY A 44 -1.02 -2.90 -1.39
CA GLY A 44 0.04 -1.94 -1.03
C GLY A 44 0.26 -1.77 0.48
N GLY A 45 -0.43 -2.59 1.29
CA GLY A 45 -0.24 -2.74 2.73
C GLY A 45 0.54 -4.02 3.08
N ASP A 46 0.07 -4.70 4.13
CA ASP A 46 0.65 -5.98 4.56
C ASP A 46 0.75 -6.96 3.37
N GLY A 47 1.90 -7.62 3.20
CA GLY A 47 2.15 -8.54 2.09
C GLY A 47 2.64 -7.89 0.78
N PHE A 48 2.81 -6.57 0.71
CA PHE A 48 3.30 -5.89 -0.49
C PHE A 48 4.66 -6.43 -0.97
N LEU A 49 5.60 -6.71 -0.06
CA LEU A 49 6.90 -7.26 -0.42
C LEU A 49 6.82 -8.66 -1.04
N ALA A 50 5.79 -9.45 -0.74
CA ALA A 50 5.60 -10.79 -1.32
C ALA A 50 5.33 -10.78 -2.84
N LEU A 51 5.01 -9.62 -3.42
CA LEU A 51 4.83 -9.46 -4.87
C LEU A 51 6.15 -9.58 -5.65
N PHE A 52 7.29 -9.32 -5.01
CA PHE A 52 8.61 -9.14 -5.65
C PHE A 52 9.47 -10.39 -5.54
N LYS A 53 9.02 -11.50 -6.16
CA LYS A 53 9.70 -12.80 -6.07
C LYS A 53 11.11 -12.84 -6.69
N ASP A 54 11.40 -11.94 -7.64
CA ASP A 54 12.70 -11.85 -8.33
C ASP A 54 13.70 -10.92 -7.62
N PHE A 55 13.36 -10.45 -6.41
CA PHE A 55 14.21 -9.57 -5.62
C PHE A 55 14.88 -10.34 -4.50
N THR A 56 16.08 -9.91 -4.17
CA THR A 56 16.81 -10.39 -2.99
C THR A 56 16.49 -9.50 -1.79
N LYS A 57 16.21 -10.11 -0.65
CA LYS A 57 16.03 -9.41 0.61
C LYS A 57 17.38 -9.07 1.22
N GLU A 58 17.58 -7.79 1.51
CA GLU A 58 18.77 -7.25 2.15
C GLU A 58 18.40 -6.40 3.37
N SER A 59 19.40 -5.98 4.13
CA SER A 59 19.22 -5.11 5.29
C SER A 59 20.27 -4.01 5.35
N PHE A 60 19.86 -2.86 5.89
CA PHE A 60 20.72 -1.69 6.07
C PHE A 60 20.59 -1.15 7.49
N ILE A 61 21.71 -0.80 8.10
CA ILE A 61 21.73 -0.14 9.42
C ILE A 61 21.44 1.34 9.21
N THR A 62 20.30 1.79 9.74
CA THR A 62 19.84 3.17 9.65
C THR A 62 19.25 3.61 10.99
N VAL A 63 18.44 4.65 11.00
CA VAL A 63 17.77 5.13 12.20
C VAL A 63 16.24 5.08 12.06
N ASN A 64 15.55 4.77 13.14
CA ASN A 64 14.09 4.85 13.20
C ASN A 64 13.59 6.30 13.27
N ALA A 65 12.28 6.49 13.41
CA ALA A 65 11.66 7.81 13.50
C ALA A 65 12.17 8.65 14.66
N LEU A 66 12.72 8.07 15.73
CA LEU A 66 13.31 8.78 16.87
C LEU A 66 14.84 8.97 16.75
N GLY A 67 15.45 8.61 15.63
CA GLY A 67 16.89 8.69 15.46
C GLY A 67 17.68 7.56 16.14
N LYS A 68 16.99 6.52 16.69
CA LYS A 68 17.63 5.33 17.26
C LYS A 68 18.04 4.38 16.16
N GLU A 69 19.21 3.75 16.30
CA GLU A 69 19.70 2.78 15.31
C GLU A 69 18.77 1.57 15.18
N ILE A 70 18.51 1.17 13.94
CA ILE A 70 17.75 -0.04 13.60
C ILE A 70 18.37 -0.72 12.38
N ARG A 71 18.05 -1.99 12.22
CA ARG A 71 18.29 -2.76 10.99
C ARG A 71 16.99 -2.77 10.17
N ALA A 72 16.95 -2.04 9.07
CA ALA A 72 15.81 -1.99 8.17
C ALA A 72 15.98 -2.99 7.01
N GLU A 73 14.93 -3.72 6.71
CA GLU A 73 14.89 -4.65 5.58
C GLU A 73 14.36 -3.94 4.32
N TYR A 74 14.89 -4.34 3.16
CA TYR A 74 14.44 -3.88 1.85
C TYR A 74 14.68 -4.99 0.82
N LEU A 75 14.09 -4.83 -0.37
CA LEU A 75 14.31 -5.76 -1.47
C LEU A 75 15.10 -5.07 -2.57
N ILE A 76 15.98 -5.81 -3.25
CA ILE A 76 16.81 -5.29 -4.33
C ILE A 76 16.87 -6.26 -5.52
N ASN A 77 16.83 -5.70 -6.72
CA ASN A 77 17.14 -6.40 -7.95
C ASN A 77 18.30 -5.67 -8.66
N ASN A 78 19.51 -6.20 -8.49
CA ASN A 78 20.73 -5.59 -9.03
C ASN A 78 20.76 -5.56 -10.56
N TYR A 79 20.12 -6.53 -11.23
CA TYR A 79 20.05 -6.56 -12.69
C TYR A 79 19.20 -5.43 -13.25
N ARG A 80 18.01 -5.20 -12.64
CA ARG A 80 17.11 -4.12 -13.03
C ARG A 80 17.51 -2.76 -12.46
N LYS A 81 18.48 -2.70 -11.55
CA LYS A 81 18.84 -1.50 -10.76
C LYS A 81 17.64 -0.95 -9.99
N GLU A 82 16.88 -1.83 -9.38
CA GLU A 82 15.59 -1.54 -8.74
C GLU A 82 15.60 -1.93 -7.26
N ALA A 83 15.00 -1.09 -6.41
CA ALA A 83 14.83 -1.37 -4.98
C ALA A 83 13.37 -1.16 -4.54
N VAL A 84 12.91 -2.00 -3.61
CA VAL A 84 11.60 -1.89 -2.98
C VAL A 84 11.76 -1.60 -1.49
N ILE A 85 11.12 -0.56 -1.01
CA ILE A 85 11.23 -0.07 0.36
C ILE A 85 9.83 0.12 0.95
N GLU A 86 9.59 -0.48 2.11
CA GLU A 86 8.44 -0.14 2.95
C GLU A 86 8.86 0.91 3.99
N VAL A 87 8.22 2.05 3.96
CA VAL A 87 8.48 3.15 4.93
C VAL A 87 8.29 2.68 6.36
N ALA A 88 7.33 1.79 6.61
CA ALA A 88 7.05 1.22 7.92
C ALA A 88 8.21 0.41 8.50
N GLU A 89 9.07 -0.20 7.67
CA GLU A 89 10.26 -0.94 8.13
C GLU A 89 11.33 -0.03 8.73
N ILE A 90 11.29 1.27 8.40
CA ILE A 90 12.31 2.24 8.83
C ILE A 90 11.74 3.20 9.87
N ILE A 91 10.68 3.90 9.51
CA ILE A 91 10.10 5.00 10.32
C ILE A 91 8.65 4.70 10.71
N GLY A 92 8.31 3.41 10.84
CA GLY A 92 6.96 2.95 11.15
C GLY A 92 6.55 3.16 12.60
N LEU A 93 5.23 3.31 12.81
CA LEU A 93 4.61 3.31 14.14
C LEU A 93 4.90 2.03 14.93
N LYS A 94 5.09 0.90 14.24
CA LYS A 94 5.41 -0.39 14.86
C LYS A 94 6.73 -0.41 15.65
N HIS A 95 7.61 0.56 15.44
CA HIS A 95 8.89 0.69 16.15
C HIS A 95 8.80 1.62 17.37
N LEU A 96 7.62 2.14 17.71
CA LEU A 96 7.41 3.07 18.81
C LEU A 96 6.40 2.53 19.79
N THR A 97 6.70 2.70 21.09
CA THR A 97 5.67 2.56 22.14
C THR A 97 4.72 3.76 22.12
N ASP A 98 3.58 3.67 22.81
CA ASP A 98 2.62 4.77 22.86
C ASP A 98 3.23 6.03 23.50
N GLU A 99 4.13 5.87 24.49
CA GLU A 99 4.82 6.96 25.16
C GLU A 99 5.90 7.63 24.29
N GLU A 100 6.41 6.90 23.30
CA GLU A 100 7.44 7.40 22.37
C GLU A 100 6.84 8.19 21.18
N LYS A 101 5.53 8.14 20.98
CA LYS A 101 4.85 8.83 19.89
C LYS A 101 4.85 10.34 20.13
N ASP A 102 5.77 11.04 19.48
CA ASP A 102 5.89 12.50 19.52
C ASP A 102 6.28 13.06 18.14
N PRO A 103 5.32 13.53 17.34
CA PRO A 103 5.59 14.00 15.98
C PRO A 103 6.46 15.28 15.93
N TYR A 104 6.66 15.95 17.06
CA TYR A 104 7.62 17.07 17.14
C TYR A 104 9.07 16.60 17.07
N LYS A 105 9.35 15.35 17.42
CA LYS A 105 10.70 14.77 17.47
C LYS A 105 10.96 13.76 16.36
N THR A 106 9.90 13.17 15.79
CA THR A 106 10.06 12.12 14.78
C THR A 106 10.59 12.68 13.46
N THR A 107 11.43 11.89 12.79
CA THR A 107 12.12 12.29 11.56
C THR A 107 12.08 11.21 10.50
N THR A 108 12.07 11.61 9.23
CA THR A 108 12.20 10.75 8.05
C THR A 108 13.65 10.48 7.64
N ALA A 109 14.65 10.91 8.43
CA ALA A 109 16.07 10.83 8.07
C ALA A 109 16.56 9.42 7.75
N GLY A 110 16.05 8.39 8.49
CA GLY A 110 16.43 6.99 8.24
C GLY A 110 16.11 6.50 6.84
N LEU A 111 14.97 6.93 6.28
CA LEU A 111 14.60 6.65 4.89
C LEU A 111 15.58 7.32 3.92
N GLY A 112 15.90 8.60 4.18
CA GLY A 112 16.88 9.34 3.36
C GLY A 112 18.26 8.69 3.33
N LYS A 113 18.73 8.19 4.48
CA LYS A 113 20.01 7.46 4.57
C LYS A 113 20.01 6.18 3.72
N LEU A 114 18.94 5.39 3.76
CA LEU A 114 18.82 4.19 2.92
C LEU A 114 18.78 4.54 1.43
N ILE A 115 17.98 5.53 1.02
CA ILE A 115 17.91 5.95 -0.37
C ILE A 115 19.29 6.44 -0.85
N LYS A 116 19.97 7.27 -0.05
CA LYS A 116 21.33 7.75 -0.36
C LYS A 116 22.36 6.61 -0.51
N TYR A 117 22.28 5.59 0.34
CA TYR A 117 23.11 4.40 0.24
C TYR A 117 22.86 3.67 -1.07
N LEU A 118 21.60 3.43 -1.41
CA LEU A 118 21.21 2.71 -2.62
C LEU A 118 21.56 3.48 -3.92
N LEU A 119 21.45 4.81 -3.91
CA LEU A 119 21.90 5.66 -5.02
C LEU A 119 23.41 5.43 -5.30
N LYS A 120 24.25 5.39 -4.24
CA LYS A 120 25.69 5.09 -4.36
C LYS A 120 25.98 3.67 -4.86
N GLN A 121 25.06 2.71 -4.66
CA GLN A 121 25.14 1.36 -5.24
C GLN A 121 24.64 1.32 -6.70
N GLY A 122 24.26 2.46 -7.26
CA GLY A 122 23.80 2.58 -8.65
C GLY A 122 22.37 2.13 -8.90
N ILE A 123 21.54 2.06 -7.86
CA ILE A 123 20.09 1.84 -8.00
C ILE A 123 19.45 3.08 -8.63
N LYS A 124 18.60 2.85 -9.64
CA LYS A 124 17.96 3.92 -10.42
C LYS A 124 16.44 3.96 -10.28
N HIS A 125 15.81 2.86 -9.89
CA HIS A 125 14.36 2.75 -9.81
C HIS A 125 13.95 2.34 -8.40
N TYR A 126 13.07 3.13 -7.79
CA TYR A 126 12.61 2.90 -6.42
C TYR A 126 11.10 2.69 -6.40
N ILE A 127 10.66 1.63 -5.74
CA ILE A 127 9.26 1.36 -5.44
C ILE A 127 9.11 1.52 -3.92
N ILE A 128 8.34 2.51 -3.49
CA ILE A 128 8.25 2.88 -2.07
C ILE A 128 6.81 2.86 -1.59
N GLY A 129 6.53 1.97 -0.63
CA GLY A 129 5.24 1.90 0.06
C GLY A 129 5.18 2.90 1.22
N LEU A 130 4.18 3.80 1.22
CA LEU A 130 4.04 4.88 2.21
C LEU A 130 3.20 4.51 3.45
N GLY A 131 2.79 3.27 3.63
CA GLY A 131 1.96 2.86 4.78
C GLY A 131 2.67 2.96 6.14
N GLY A 132 1.91 3.10 7.22
CA GLY A 132 2.35 2.88 8.60
C GLY A 132 3.37 3.84 9.21
N SER A 133 3.65 5.02 8.62
CA SER A 133 4.67 5.97 9.10
C SER A 133 4.33 6.63 10.45
N ALA A 134 5.35 6.89 11.27
CA ALA A 134 5.24 7.60 12.56
C ALA A 134 5.49 9.12 12.47
N THR A 135 5.88 9.63 11.30
CA THR A 135 6.37 11.00 11.12
C THR A 135 5.31 11.95 10.57
N ASN A 136 5.48 13.26 10.84
CA ASN A 136 4.69 14.36 10.25
C ASN A 136 5.59 15.56 9.95
N ASP A 137 6.74 15.30 9.34
CA ASP A 137 7.79 16.29 9.08
C ASP A 137 7.85 16.74 7.61
N CYS A 138 6.83 16.44 6.79
CA CYS A 138 6.82 16.72 5.35
C CYS A 138 8.08 16.19 4.62
N GLY A 139 8.71 15.14 5.14
CA GLY A 139 9.90 14.54 4.54
C GLY A 139 11.19 15.32 4.68
N ILE A 140 11.25 16.40 5.49
CA ILE A 140 12.45 17.23 5.61
C ILE A 140 13.68 16.45 6.08
N GLY A 141 13.49 15.44 6.98
CA GLY A 141 14.58 14.57 7.40
C GLY A 141 15.18 13.78 6.24
N MET A 142 14.34 13.14 5.43
CA MET A 142 14.73 12.40 4.22
C MET A 142 15.44 13.31 3.22
N LEU A 143 14.84 14.46 2.93
CA LEU A 143 15.36 15.42 1.96
C LEU A 143 16.72 16.00 2.40
N THR A 144 16.93 16.22 3.68
CA THR A 144 18.21 16.68 4.22
C THR A 144 19.33 15.67 3.96
N GLU A 145 19.06 14.37 4.16
CA GLU A 145 20.05 13.32 3.85
C GLU A 145 20.34 13.21 2.34
N LEU A 146 19.36 13.57 1.51
CA LEU A 146 19.49 13.57 0.04
C LEU A 146 20.16 14.85 -0.53
N GLY A 147 20.48 15.84 0.33
CA GLY A 147 21.24 17.03 -0.08
C GLY A 147 20.43 18.34 -0.10
N TYR A 148 19.17 18.34 0.34
CA TYR A 148 18.42 19.58 0.50
C TYR A 148 18.78 20.26 1.84
N LYS A 149 18.92 21.57 1.84
CA LYS A 149 19.29 22.36 3.01
C LYS A 149 18.14 23.32 3.35
N PHE A 150 17.48 23.07 4.45
CA PHE A 150 16.41 23.93 4.97
C PHE A 150 16.98 24.81 6.07
N THR A 151 16.70 26.12 6.04
CA THR A 151 17.21 27.06 7.03
C THR A 151 16.11 27.91 7.63
N ASP A 152 16.35 28.35 8.90
CA ASP A 152 15.52 29.33 9.57
C ASP A 152 16.03 30.78 9.26
N LYS A 153 15.31 31.78 9.78
CA LYS A 153 15.61 33.21 9.59
C LYS A 153 17.03 33.65 10.04
N ASN A 154 17.70 32.83 10.84
CA ASN A 154 19.06 33.11 11.32
C ASN A 154 20.11 32.26 10.54
N GLY A 155 19.72 31.55 9.47
CA GLY A 155 20.59 30.69 8.73
C GLY A 155 20.90 29.35 9.40
N LYS A 156 20.20 28.99 10.50
CA LYS A 156 20.39 27.72 11.19
C LYS A 156 19.65 26.59 10.44
N TYR A 157 20.31 25.46 10.28
CA TYR A 157 19.72 24.30 9.63
C TYR A 157 18.52 23.71 10.40
N CYS A 158 17.50 23.35 9.65
CA CYS A 158 16.28 22.65 10.08
C CYS A 158 16.29 21.25 9.48
N LYS A 159 16.25 20.20 10.32
CA LYS A 159 16.47 18.81 9.85
C LYS A 159 15.42 17.79 10.29
N HIS A 160 14.68 18.06 11.36
CA HIS A 160 13.90 17.04 12.04
C HIS A 160 12.57 17.56 12.57
N GLY A 161 11.51 16.77 12.34
CA GLY A 161 10.22 16.88 12.98
C GLY A 161 9.49 18.21 12.77
N ILE A 162 8.33 18.31 13.39
CA ILE A 162 7.51 19.54 13.39
C ILE A 162 8.26 20.70 14.05
N SER A 163 9.12 20.42 15.03
CA SER A 163 9.89 21.44 15.73
C SER A 163 10.78 22.28 14.82
N ASP A 164 11.33 21.66 13.79
CA ASP A 164 12.12 22.36 12.78
C ASP A 164 11.25 22.87 11.63
N LEU A 165 10.25 22.07 11.19
CA LEU A 165 9.33 22.44 10.12
C LEU A 165 8.74 23.84 10.30
N LYS A 166 8.31 24.19 11.52
CA LYS A 166 7.76 25.51 11.87
C LYS A 166 8.70 26.69 11.69
N ARG A 167 10.03 26.45 11.60
CA ARG A 167 11.06 27.50 11.54
C ARG A 167 11.61 27.73 10.15
N ILE A 168 11.34 26.84 9.21
CA ILE A 168 11.88 26.91 7.85
C ILE A 168 11.40 28.19 7.15
N VAL A 169 12.34 28.90 6.55
CA VAL A 169 12.07 30.09 5.72
C VAL A 169 12.72 30.00 4.34
N SER A 170 13.69 29.09 4.14
CA SER A 170 14.30 28.88 2.83
C SER A 170 14.75 27.43 2.60
N VAL A 171 14.93 27.09 1.34
CA VAL A 171 15.45 25.80 0.89
C VAL A 171 16.50 26.02 -0.19
N GLU A 172 17.62 25.33 -0.07
CA GLU A 172 18.70 25.23 -1.05
C GLU A 172 18.94 23.78 -1.45
N GLU A 173 19.51 23.57 -2.63
CA GLU A 173 19.79 22.25 -3.18
C GLU A 173 21.30 22.03 -3.30
N ASP A 174 21.77 20.91 -2.78
CA ASP A 174 23.11 20.38 -2.98
C ASP A 174 22.98 18.88 -3.32
N ILE A 175 22.16 18.62 -4.36
CA ILE A 175 21.78 17.27 -4.77
C ILE A 175 22.73 16.77 -5.85
N ASN A 176 23.04 15.46 -5.77
CA ASN A 176 23.89 14.80 -6.74
C ASN A 176 23.12 14.36 -8.01
N ASN A 177 23.87 13.98 -9.05
CA ASN A 177 23.28 13.57 -10.31
C ASN A 177 22.52 12.25 -10.20
N GLU A 178 22.95 11.35 -9.33
CA GLU A 178 22.30 10.05 -9.10
C GLU A 178 20.85 10.23 -8.63
N LEU A 179 20.59 11.21 -7.77
CA LEU A 179 19.21 11.53 -7.34
C LEU A 179 18.37 12.11 -8.48
N LYS A 180 18.96 12.95 -9.33
CA LYS A 180 18.26 13.54 -10.49
C LYS A 180 17.88 12.52 -11.54
N GLU A 181 18.72 11.49 -11.73
CA GLU A 181 18.50 10.40 -12.67
C GLU A 181 17.57 9.30 -12.13
N ALA A 182 17.43 9.21 -10.82
CA ALA A 182 16.60 8.19 -10.19
C ALA A 182 15.10 8.48 -10.39
N SER A 183 14.32 7.41 -10.54
CA SER A 183 12.86 7.47 -10.59
C SER A 183 12.23 6.76 -9.40
N PHE A 184 11.10 7.30 -8.93
CA PHE A 184 10.42 6.83 -7.74
C PHE A 184 8.95 6.53 -8.05
N THR A 185 8.54 5.29 -7.89
CA THR A 185 7.13 4.89 -7.90
C THR A 185 6.66 4.79 -6.45
N ILE A 186 5.79 5.68 -6.07
CA ILE A 186 5.31 5.81 -4.70
C ILE A 186 3.94 5.16 -4.58
N ILE A 187 3.85 4.12 -3.78
CA ILE A 187 2.60 3.38 -3.57
C ILE A 187 1.84 4.00 -2.40
N CYS A 188 0.63 4.47 -2.70
CA CYS A 188 -0.17 5.23 -1.76
C CYS A 188 -1.66 5.04 -2.03
N ASP A 189 -2.39 4.44 -1.09
CA ASP A 189 -3.83 4.18 -1.22
C ASP A 189 -4.71 5.30 -0.64
N VAL A 190 -4.09 6.31 -0.03
CA VAL A 190 -4.82 7.46 0.49
C VAL A 190 -4.80 8.63 -0.50
N THR A 191 -5.88 9.40 -0.51
CA THR A 191 -6.07 10.52 -1.43
C THR A 191 -5.99 11.89 -0.75
N ASN A 192 -5.58 11.93 0.50
CA ASN A 192 -5.53 13.13 1.31
C ASN A 192 -4.54 14.16 0.74
N PRO A 193 -4.93 15.44 0.65
CA PRO A 193 -4.00 16.53 0.34
C PRO A 193 -3.01 16.74 1.49
N LEU A 194 -1.99 17.55 1.28
CA LEU A 194 -0.94 17.80 2.26
C LEU A 194 -1.49 18.45 3.56
N HIS A 195 -2.31 19.48 3.45
CA HIS A 195 -2.83 20.26 4.58
C HIS A 195 -4.34 20.52 4.45
N GLY A 196 -4.92 21.16 5.48
CA GLY A 196 -6.35 21.42 5.63
C GLY A 196 -7.07 20.29 6.37
N LYS A 197 -8.39 20.43 6.57
CA LYS A 197 -9.21 19.49 7.38
C LYS A 197 -9.17 18.03 6.89
N LYS A 198 -8.85 17.81 5.62
CA LYS A 198 -8.65 16.46 5.02
C LYS A 198 -7.16 16.14 4.82
N GLY A 199 -6.25 16.97 5.31
CA GLY A 199 -4.80 16.84 5.13
C GLY A 199 -4.14 15.89 6.13
N ALA A 200 -2.82 15.75 5.96
CA ALA A 200 -1.97 14.84 6.74
C ALA A 200 -2.15 14.99 8.26
N THR A 201 -2.11 16.24 8.74
CA THR A 201 -2.17 16.54 10.17
C THR A 201 -3.49 16.12 10.79
N TYR A 202 -4.61 16.57 10.22
CA TYR A 202 -5.93 16.30 10.80
C TYR A 202 -6.32 14.82 10.75
N VAL A 203 -5.91 14.10 9.70
CA VAL A 203 -6.35 12.72 9.48
C VAL A 203 -5.46 11.70 10.17
N TYR A 204 -4.14 11.94 10.21
CA TYR A 204 -3.19 10.89 10.62
C TYR A 204 -2.37 11.21 11.87
N SER A 205 -2.33 12.47 12.34
CA SER A 205 -1.35 12.83 13.38
C SER A 205 -1.78 12.43 14.79
N LYS A 206 -3.08 12.17 15.03
CA LYS A 206 -3.58 11.69 16.33
C LYS A 206 -2.94 10.35 16.72
N GLN A 207 -2.93 9.38 15.82
CA GLN A 207 -2.30 8.07 16.05
C GLN A 207 -0.77 8.15 16.21
N LYS A 208 -0.17 9.29 15.82
CA LYS A 208 1.27 9.58 15.94
C LYS A 208 1.61 10.37 17.20
N GLY A 209 0.62 10.65 18.07
CA GLY A 209 0.80 11.33 19.35
C GLY A 209 0.48 12.82 19.38
N LEU A 210 -0.02 13.41 18.27
CA LEU A 210 -0.44 14.82 18.27
C LEU A 210 -1.80 14.98 18.99
N LYS A 211 -1.93 15.99 19.83
CA LYS A 211 -3.17 16.30 20.54
C LYS A 211 -4.15 17.08 19.66
N ASP A 212 -5.44 16.89 19.87
CA ASP A 212 -6.49 17.52 19.03
C ASP A 212 -6.42 19.06 19.02
N ASN A 213 -6.03 19.67 20.12
CA ASN A 213 -5.84 21.14 20.23
C ASN A 213 -4.60 21.68 19.50
N GLU A 214 -3.72 20.82 18.98
CA GLU A 214 -2.51 21.19 18.25
C GLU A 214 -2.70 21.09 16.72
N PHE A 215 -3.78 20.45 16.24
CA PHE A 215 -3.96 20.17 14.82
C PHE A 215 -3.94 21.41 13.94
N GLU A 216 -4.62 22.48 14.33
CA GLU A 216 -4.68 23.71 13.56
C GLU A 216 -3.32 24.39 13.47
N ILE A 217 -2.58 24.41 14.58
CA ILE A 217 -1.26 25.03 14.66
C ILE A 217 -0.27 24.27 13.78
N VAL A 218 -0.26 22.93 13.87
CA VAL A 218 0.65 22.07 13.10
C VAL A 218 0.28 22.08 11.61
N ASP A 219 -1.00 22.06 11.28
CA ASP A 219 -1.45 22.18 9.88
C ASP A 219 -1.03 23.49 9.25
N ASN A 220 -1.05 24.59 10.02
CA ASN A 220 -0.51 25.88 9.56
C ASN A 220 1.01 25.84 9.32
N TYR A 221 1.80 25.09 10.12
CA TYR A 221 3.22 24.91 9.83
C TYR A 221 3.44 24.15 8.52
N VAL A 222 2.68 23.09 8.28
CA VAL A 222 2.70 22.31 7.03
C VAL A 222 2.32 23.19 5.84
N LYS A 223 1.26 23.99 5.97
CA LYS A 223 0.85 24.97 4.94
C LYS A 223 1.90 26.01 4.65
N ASN A 224 2.51 26.60 5.69
CA ASN A 224 3.59 27.58 5.52
C ASN A 224 4.80 26.98 4.81
N PHE A 225 5.20 25.76 5.19
CA PHE A 225 6.26 25.03 4.48
C PHE A 225 5.91 24.86 2.99
N SER A 226 4.70 24.39 2.67
CA SER A 226 4.31 24.22 1.26
C SER A 226 4.30 25.55 0.48
N ASN A 227 3.97 26.68 1.10
CA ASN A 227 4.03 28.00 0.48
C ASN A 227 5.46 28.41 0.14
N ILE A 228 6.42 28.21 1.07
CA ILE A 228 7.84 28.47 0.83
C ILE A 228 8.36 27.65 -0.35
N ILE A 229 7.98 26.37 -0.42
CA ILE A 229 8.37 25.47 -1.50
C ILE A 229 7.72 25.90 -2.83
N LYS A 230 6.44 26.28 -2.80
CA LYS A 230 5.71 26.81 -3.96
C LYS A 230 6.39 28.08 -4.52
N GLU A 231 6.77 29.02 -3.66
CA GLU A 231 7.47 30.24 -4.06
C GLU A 231 8.83 29.92 -4.71
N LYS A 232 9.61 29.03 -4.10
CA LYS A 232 10.93 28.63 -4.61
C LYS A 232 10.88 27.95 -5.98
N TYR A 233 9.93 27.01 -6.17
CA TYR A 233 9.86 26.16 -7.37
C TYR A 233 8.78 26.56 -8.37
N SER A 234 7.99 27.61 -8.08
CA SER A 234 6.85 28.04 -8.89
C SER A 234 5.86 26.92 -9.20
N LYS A 235 5.73 25.95 -8.29
CA LYS A 235 4.92 24.74 -8.46
C LYS A 235 4.21 24.41 -7.15
N ASP A 236 2.91 24.10 -7.21
CA ASP A 236 2.10 23.72 -6.06
C ASP A 236 1.51 22.33 -6.25
N LEU A 237 1.98 21.39 -5.47
CA LEU A 237 1.48 19.99 -5.45
C LEU A 237 0.86 19.62 -4.09
N SER A 238 0.61 20.58 -3.22
CA SER A 238 0.04 20.35 -1.88
C SER A 238 -1.40 19.79 -1.95
N HIS A 239 -2.12 20.07 -3.03
CA HIS A 239 -3.49 19.64 -3.26
C HIS A 239 -3.63 18.29 -3.98
N ILE A 240 -2.52 17.74 -4.47
CA ILE A 240 -2.53 16.47 -5.20
C ILE A 240 -2.95 15.33 -4.26
N ALA A 241 -3.82 14.44 -4.76
CA ALA A 241 -4.25 13.25 -4.02
C ALA A 241 -3.04 12.41 -3.62
N GLY A 242 -2.91 12.12 -2.30
CA GLY A 242 -1.78 11.39 -1.73
C GLY A 242 -0.60 12.25 -1.29
N SER A 243 -0.60 13.57 -1.54
CA SER A 243 0.47 14.46 -1.03
C SER A 243 0.56 14.46 0.49
N GLY A 244 -0.57 14.25 1.20
CA GLY A 244 -0.61 14.12 2.66
C GLY A 244 -0.18 12.75 3.20
N ALA A 245 0.04 11.77 2.34
CA ALA A 245 0.43 10.42 2.77
C ALA A 245 1.71 10.43 3.60
N ALA A 246 1.76 9.55 4.61
CA ALA A 246 2.91 9.38 5.49
C ALA A 246 3.43 10.69 6.10
N GLY A 247 2.50 11.60 6.50
CA GLY A 247 2.87 12.88 7.14
C GLY A 247 3.58 13.84 6.21
N GLY A 248 3.19 13.84 4.93
CA GLY A 248 3.72 14.70 3.88
C GLY A 248 4.91 14.12 3.11
N LEU A 249 5.28 12.85 3.32
CA LEU A 249 6.27 12.18 2.46
C LEU A 249 5.80 12.10 1.01
N GLY A 250 4.49 11.88 0.75
CA GLY A 250 3.92 11.94 -0.60
C GLY A 250 4.23 13.26 -1.30
N TYR A 251 4.06 14.39 -0.59
CA TYR A 251 4.42 15.71 -1.09
C TYR A 251 5.92 15.86 -1.32
N ALA A 252 6.74 15.37 -0.37
CA ALA A 252 8.19 15.43 -0.49
C ALA A 252 8.68 14.73 -1.77
N PHE A 253 8.22 13.52 -2.02
CA PHE A 253 8.57 12.82 -3.25
C PHE A 253 8.11 13.56 -4.50
N LEU A 254 6.84 14.01 -4.55
CA LEU A 254 6.29 14.72 -5.71
C LEU A 254 7.01 16.02 -6.05
N MET A 255 7.44 16.77 -5.02
CA MET A 255 8.07 18.08 -5.21
C MET A 255 9.57 17.99 -5.50
N PHE A 256 10.28 17.05 -4.89
CA PHE A 256 11.72 17.07 -4.81
C PHE A 256 12.42 15.94 -5.56
N THR A 257 11.67 15.03 -6.14
CA THR A 257 12.22 13.89 -6.90
C THR A 257 11.45 13.64 -8.20
N ASN A 258 12.04 12.84 -9.09
CA ASN A 258 11.31 12.35 -10.27
C ASN A 258 10.38 11.19 -9.85
N SER A 259 9.22 11.54 -9.29
CA SER A 259 8.29 10.56 -8.72
C SER A 259 6.89 10.63 -9.32
N ASN A 260 6.18 9.50 -9.22
CA ASN A 260 4.76 9.39 -9.44
C ASN A 260 4.08 8.65 -8.29
N LEU A 261 2.85 9.06 -7.94
CA LEU A 261 2.01 8.34 -6.98
C LEU A 261 1.14 7.34 -7.73
N LYS A 262 1.08 6.10 -7.25
CA LYS A 262 0.18 5.05 -7.74
C LYS A 262 -0.59 4.42 -6.59
N LYS A 263 -1.86 4.10 -6.81
CA LYS A 263 -2.59 3.21 -5.90
C LYS A 263 -1.97 1.82 -5.91
N GLY A 264 -1.93 1.15 -4.75
CA GLY A 264 -1.35 -0.18 -4.62
C GLY A 264 -2.01 -1.21 -5.54
N SER A 265 -3.35 -1.17 -5.63
CA SER A 265 -4.09 -2.04 -6.56
C SER A 265 -3.68 -1.83 -8.01
N ASN A 266 -3.62 -0.57 -8.48
CA ASN A 266 -3.24 -0.27 -9.87
C ASN A 266 -1.78 -0.65 -10.15
N PHE A 267 -0.87 -0.34 -9.21
CA PHE A 267 0.52 -0.73 -9.33
C PHE A 267 0.67 -2.25 -9.46
N MET A 268 0.01 -3.00 -8.58
CA MET A 268 0.04 -4.46 -8.60
C MET A 268 -0.52 -5.03 -9.92
N ILE A 269 -1.63 -4.49 -10.42
CA ILE A 269 -2.22 -4.91 -11.68
C ILE A 269 -1.24 -4.74 -12.84
N ASP A 270 -0.60 -3.57 -12.93
CA ASP A 270 0.41 -3.27 -13.94
C ASP A 270 1.65 -4.17 -13.78
N TYR A 271 2.20 -4.23 -12.56
CA TYR A 271 3.46 -4.92 -12.25
C TYR A 271 3.39 -6.43 -12.52
N LEU A 272 2.27 -7.06 -12.15
CA LEU A 272 2.01 -8.49 -12.34
C LEU A 272 1.38 -8.82 -13.69
N ASN A 273 1.15 -7.80 -14.54
CA ASN A 273 0.48 -7.94 -15.84
C ASN A 273 -0.87 -8.67 -15.75
N LEU A 274 -1.66 -8.30 -14.72
CA LEU A 274 -2.90 -9.02 -14.39
C LEU A 274 -3.99 -8.80 -15.42
N GLU A 275 -4.05 -7.63 -16.06
CA GLU A 275 -5.02 -7.36 -17.12
C GLU A 275 -4.89 -8.39 -18.26
N LYS A 276 -3.67 -8.67 -18.73
CA LYS A 276 -3.44 -9.71 -19.74
C LYS A 276 -3.84 -11.09 -19.23
N LYS A 277 -3.40 -11.48 -18.04
CA LYS A 277 -3.73 -12.79 -17.44
C LYS A 277 -5.25 -12.99 -17.32
N ILE A 278 -5.98 -11.95 -16.90
CA ILE A 278 -7.44 -12.00 -16.80
C ILE A 278 -8.09 -12.13 -18.18
N SER A 279 -7.57 -11.46 -19.20
CA SER A 279 -8.12 -11.53 -20.55
C SER A 279 -8.01 -12.93 -21.18
N GLU A 280 -7.09 -13.77 -20.70
CA GLU A 280 -6.79 -15.10 -21.23
C GLU A 280 -7.53 -16.25 -20.51
N VAL A 281 -8.26 -15.97 -19.42
CA VAL A 281 -9.01 -17.01 -18.67
C VAL A 281 -10.52 -16.90 -18.88
N ASP A 282 -11.27 -17.93 -18.47
CA ASP A 282 -12.73 -17.94 -18.49
C ASP A 282 -13.32 -17.40 -17.19
N ILE A 283 -12.67 -17.70 -16.06
CA ILE A 283 -13.15 -17.38 -14.72
C ILE A 283 -12.02 -16.72 -13.90
N LEU A 284 -12.33 -15.63 -13.27
CA LEU A 284 -11.55 -15.03 -12.18
C LEU A 284 -12.17 -15.45 -10.84
N ILE A 285 -11.38 -16.10 -9.98
CA ILE A 285 -11.71 -16.30 -8.57
C ILE A 285 -10.89 -15.28 -7.77
N THR A 286 -11.57 -14.32 -7.19
CA THR A 286 -10.97 -13.25 -6.37
C THR A 286 -11.67 -13.17 -5.01
N GLY A 287 -11.21 -12.28 -4.11
CA GLY A 287 -11.85 -12.15 -2.80
C GLY A 287 -11.00 -11.41 -1.78
N GLU A 288 -11.58 -11.18 -0.62
CA GLU A 288 -10.95 -10.56 0.55
C GLU A 288 -11.66 -10.97 1.85
N GLY A 289 -11.12 -10.57 3.02
CA GLY A 289 -11.68 -10.93 4.32
C GLY A 289 -13.12 -10.45 4.56
N LYS A 290 -13.53 -9.32 3.95
CA LYS A 290 -14.88 -8.78 4.10
C LYS A 290 -15.33 -8.09 2.83
N LEU A 291 -16.44 -8.55 2.25
CA LEU A 291 -17.10 -7.90 1.13
C LEU A 291 -18.15 -6.92 1.68
N ASP A 292 -17.89 -5.63 1.51
CA ASP A 292 -18.76 -4.52 1.93
C ASP A 292 -18.67 -3.35 0.94
N ARG A 293 -19.32 -2.24 1.24
CA ARG A 293 -19.28 -1.04 0.41
C ARG A 293 -17.86 -0.48 0.21
N GLN A 294 -16.98 -0.63 1.21
CA GLN A 294 -15.61 -0.15 1.12
C GLN A 294 -14.78 -0.96 0.10
N SER A 295 -15.13 -2.22 -0.14
CA SER A 295 -14.51 -3.05 -1.18
C SER A 295 -14.57 -2.38 -2.55
N PHE A 296 -15.70 -1.72 -2.86
CA PHE A 296 -15.93 -1.02 -4.14
C PHE A 296 -15.24 0.35 -4.25
N MET A 297 -14.56 0.81 -3.20
CA MET A 297 -13.79 2.07 -3.22
C MET A 297 -12.37 1.92 -3.80
N GLY A 298 -12.13 0.88 -4.61
CA GLY A 298 -10.87 0.70 -5.34
C GLY A 298 -9.91 -0.31 -4.73
N LYS A 299 -10.41 -1.24 -3.90
CA LYS A 299 -9.61 -2.37 -3.43
C LYS A 299 -9.29 -3.35 -4.57
N ALA A 300 -8.13 -4.02 -4.46
CA ALA A 300 -7.60 -4.89 -5.50
C ALA A 300 -8.60 -5.93 -6.02
N PRO A 301 -9.34 -6.71 -5.20
CA PRO A 301 -10.26 -7.72 -5.72
C PRO A 301 -11.36 -7.14 -6.63
N ILE A 302 -11.89 -5.97 -6.30
CA ILE A 302 -12.92 -5.31 -7.11
C ILE A 302 -12.32 -4.72 -8.39
N GLU A 303 -11.11 -4.15 -8.34
CA GLU A 303 -10.44 -3.65 -9.54
C GLU A 303 -10.15 -4.80 -10.52
N LEU A 304 -9.72 -5.98 -10.02
CA LEU A 304 -9.57 -7.19 -10.85
C LEU A 304 -10.90 -7.65 -11.44
N ALA A 305 -11.98 -7.62 -10.65
CA ALA A 305 -13.31 -7.97 -11.11
C ALA A 305 -13.81 -7.01 -12.23
N LYS A 306 -13.57 -5.71 -12.12
CA LYS A 306 -13.85 -4.74 -13.18
C LYS A 306 -13.09 -5.06 -14.48
N ILE A 307 -11.82 -5.43 -14.37
CA ILE A 307 -11.02 -5.86 -15.52
C ILE A 307 -11.63 -7.13 -16.15
N ALA A 308 -12.00 -8.12 -15.33
CA ALA A 308 -12.64 -9.33 -15.82
C ALA A 308 -13.93 -9.02 -16.60
N LYS A 309 -14.75 -8.10 -16.12
CA LYS A 309 -15.96 -7.66 -16.83
C LYS A 309 -15.67 -6.94 -18.14
N LYS A 310 -14.62 -6.12 -18.20
CA LYS A 310 -14.16 -5.49 -19.45
C LYS A 310 -13.89 -6.52 -20.56
N TYR A 311 -13.41 -7.72 -20.18
CA TYR A 311 -13.14 -8.83 -21.10
C TYR A 311 -14.24 -9.91 -21.12
N ASN A 312 -15.44 -9.62 -20.59
CA ASN A 312 -16.58 -10.53 -20.53
C ASN A 312 -16.27 -11.85 -19.78
N LYS A 313 -15.39 -11.82 -18.78
CA LYS A 313 -15.04 -12.98 -17.96
C LYS A 313 -15.99 -13.13 -16.77
N LYS A 314 -16.13 -14.36 -16.26
CA LYS A 314 -16.91 -14.61 -15.06
C LYS A 314 -16.11 -14.32 -13.80
N VAL A 315 -16.77 -13.74 -12.81
CA VAL A 315 -16.16 -13.37 -11.54
C VAL A 315 -16.84 -14.09 -10.39
N ILE A 316 -16.04 -14.89 -9.66
CA ILE A 316 -16.45 -15.53 -8.42
C ILE A 316 -15.69 -14.84 -7.27
N PHE A 317 -16.41 -14.37 -6.27
CA PHE A 317 -15.85 -13.68 -5.13
C PHE A 317 -15.95 -14.52 -3.85
N LEU A 318 -14.81 -14.79 -3.22
CA LEU A 318 -14.73 -15.47 -1.92
C LEU A 318 -14.52 -14.42 -0.82
N ALA A 319 -15.35 -14.45 0.21
CA ALA A 319 -15.24 -13.51 1.32
C ALA A 319 -15.22 -14.22 2.68
N GLY A 320 -14.45 -13.70 3.62
CA GLY A 320 -14.54 -14.10 5.02
C GLY A 320 -15.95 -13.83 5.56
N SER A 321 -16.52 -12.67 5.24
CA SER A 321 -17.92 -12.30 5.52
C SER A 321 -18.47 -11.40 4.42
N ILE A 322 -19.79 -11.39 4.24
CA ILE A 322 -20.50 -10.56 3.28
C ILE A 322 -21.50 -9.69 4.04
N ARG A 323 -21.52 -8.38 3.73
CA ARG A 323 -22.49 -7.42 4.30
C ARG A 323 -23.55 -7.10 3.25
N ASP A 324 -24.55 -7.96 3.16
CA ASP A 324 -25.65 -7.81 2.18
C ASP A 324 -26.37 -6.48 2.35
N ASP A 325 -26.56 -6.01 3.60
CA ASP A 325 -27.15 -4.71 3.93
C ASP A 325 -26.39 -3.51 3.33
N GLU A 326 -25.07 -3.61 3.20
CA GLU A 326 -24.23 -2.59 2.56
C GLU A 326 -24.17 -2.76 1.04
N ILE A 327 -24.14 -4.01 0.55
CA ILE A 327 -24.13 -4.34 -0.88
C ILE A 327 -25.44 -3.92 -1.55
N ASP A 328 -26.55 -4.04 -0.85
CA ASP A 328 -27.88 -3.62 -1.34
C ASP A 328 -27.95 -2.12 -1.65
N LEU A 329 -27.10 -1.31 -1.05
CA LEU A 329 -26.98 0.13 -1.30
C LEU A 329 -26.16 0.49 -2.54
N LEU A 330 -25.48 -0.48 -3.16
CA LEU A 330 -24.69 -0.28 -4.37
C LEU A 330 -25.59 -0.04 -5.59
N SER A 331 -25.06 0.64 -6.58
CA SER A 331 -25.74 0.81 -7.87
C SER A 331 -25.91 -0.53 -8.59
N HIS A 332 -26.83 -0.59 -9.54
CA HIS A 332 -27.00 -1.79 -10.37
C HIS A 332 -25.73 -2.18 -11.12
N GLU A 333 -24.99 -1.21 -11.65
CA GLU A 333 -23.74 -1.42 -12.34
C GLU A 333 -22.67 -2.04 -11.43
N GLU A 334 -22.52 -1.53 -10.20
CA GLU A 334 -21.58 -2.10 -9.22
C GLU A 334 -21.94 -3.54 -8.84
N LYS A 335 -23.21 -3.87 -8.65
CA LYS A 335 -23.67 -5.23 -8.32
C LYS A 335 -23.35 -6.24 -9.42
N THR A 336 -23.33 -5.83 -10.68
CA THR A 336 -23.03 -6.71 -11.83
C THR A 336 -21.55 -7.02 -12.02
N ILE A 337 -20.65 -6.38 -11.26
CA ILE A 337 -19.20 -6.63 -11.32
C ILE A 337 -18.87 -8.06 -10.84
N ILE A 338 -19.64 -8.61 -9.91
CA ILE A 338 -19.45 -9.95 -9.36
C ILE A 338 -20.61 -10.84 -9.86
N ASP A 339 -20.29 -11.99 -10.51
CA ASP A 339 -21.33 -12.92 -10.96
C ASP A 339 -21.84 -13.81 -9.80
N ALA A 340 -20.95 -14.20 -8.89
CA ALA A 340 -21.32 -14.96 -7.70
C ALA A 340 -20.38 -14.64 -6.53
N SER A 341 -20.94 -14.48 -5.34
CA SER A 341 -20.18 -14.28 -4.10
C SER A 341 -20.49 -15.36 -3.07
N PHE A 342 -19.46 -15.83 -2.39
CA PHE A 342 -19.55 -16.89 -1.38
C PHE A 342 -18.87 -16.43 -0.09
N SER A 343 -19.64 -16.43 1.01
CA SER A 343 -19.04 -16.36 2.34
C SER A 343 -18.46 -17.72 2.73
N ILE A 344 -17.25 -17.74 3.26
CA ILE A 344 -16.65 -18.97 3.79
C ILE A 344 -17.23 -19.38 5.15
N GLN A 345 -18.10 -18.56 5.76
CA GLN A 345 -18.70 -18.89 7.04
C GLN A 345 -19.68 -20.04 6.90
N ARG A 346 -19.39 -21.16 7.54
CA ARG A 346 -20.17 -22.41 7.44
C ARG A 346 -21.06 -22.66 8.67
N GLY A 347 -21.05 -21.76 9.62
CA GLY A 347 -21.83 -21.85 10.84
C GLY A 347 -21.84 -20.51 11.58
N ILE A 348 -22.56 -20.45 12.68
CA ILE A 348 -22.60 -19.27 13.54
C ILE A 348 -21.36 -19.32 14.45
N TYR A 349 -20.36 -18.47 14.16
CA TYR A 349 -19.14 -18.33 14.93
C TYR A 349 -18.99 -16.89 15.42
N THR A 350 -18.33 -16.71 16.56
CA THR A 350 -17.80 -15.39 16.93
C THR A 350 -16.70 -15.00 15.94
N LEU A 351 -16.46 -13.69 15.77
CA LEU A 351 -15.41 -13.19 14.88
C LEU A 351 -14.04 -13.78 15.25
N GLU A 352 -13.71 -13.83 16.54
CA GLU A 352 -12.47 -14.41 17.06
C GLU A 352 -12.31 -15.86 16.60
N LYS A 353 -13.34 -16.69 16.75
CA LYS A 353 -13.31 -18.09 16.33
C LYS A 353 -13.22 -18.26 14.82
N ALA A 354 -13.89 -17.39 14.07
CA ALA A 354 -13.84 -17.38 12.59
C ALA A 354 -12.44 -17.01 12.06
N MET A 355 -11.74 -16.12 12.75
CA MET A 355 -10.40 -15.63 12.39
C MET A 355 -9.28 -16.60 12.77
N ILE A 356 -9.52 -17.63 13.59
CA ILE A 356 -8.52 -18.67 13.85
C ILE A 356 -8.12 -19.31 12.51
N LYS A 357 -6.81 -19.31 12.23
CA LYS A 357 -6.23 -19.73 10.95
C LYS A 357 -6.71 -21.09 10.48
N GLU A 358 -6.69 -22.08 11.36
CA GLU A 358 -7.11 -23.45 11.07
C GLU A 358 -8.61 -23.53 10.70
N ASN A 359 -9.44 -22.74 11.39
CA ASN A 359 -10.88 -22.67 11.11
C ASN A 359 -11.14 -22.02 9.75
N ALA A 360 -10.49 -20.91 9.49
CA ALA A 360 -10.61 -20.18 8.23
C ALA A 360 -10.15 -21.06 7.04
N ALA A 361 -9.00 -21.71 7.14
CA ALA A 361 -8.48 -22.62 6.12
C ALA A 361 -9.46 -23.73 5.81
N LYS A 362 -9.96 -24.42 6.84
CA LYS A 362 -10.95 -25.48 6.70
C LYS A 362 -12.28 -25.00 6.07
N ASN A 363 -12.69 -23.78 6.41
CA ASN A 363 -13.89 -23.18 5.83
C ASN A 363 -13.69 -22.83 4.34
N VAL A 364 -12.52 -22.31 3.96
CA VAL A 364 -12.13 -22.11 2.54
C VAL A 364 -12.15 -23.43 1.79
N GLU A 365 -11.47 -24.47 2.30
CA GLU A 365 -11.45 -25.80 1.67
C GLU A 365 -12.86 -26.32 1.40
N ARG A 366 -13.75 -26.32 2.42
CA ARG A 366 -15.12 -26.80 2.30
C ARG A 366 -15.98 -25.96 1.35
N THR A 367 -15.76 -24.63 1.31
CA THR A 367 -16.47 -23.77 0.38
C THR A 367 -16.02 -24.08 -1.05
N MET A 368 -14.72 -24.30 -1.26
CA MET A 368 -14.18 -24.67 -2.55
C MET A 368 -14.62 -26.06 -3.00
N GLU A 369 -14.77 -27.03 -2.10
CA GLU A 369 -15.35 -28.34 -2.42
C GLU A 369 -16.73 -28.21 -3.07
N GLN A 370 -17.61 -27.39 -2.50
CA GLN A 370 -18.96 -27.19 -3.05
C GLN A 370 -18.93 -26.41 -4.36
N LEU A 371 -18.12 -25.35 -4.42
CA LEU A 371 -17.97 -24.53 -5.63
C LEU A 371 -17.40 -25.36 -6.80
N CYS A 372 -16.35 -26.13 -6.55
CA CYS A 372 -15.74 -26.99 -7.58
C CYS A 372 -16.70 -28.10 -8.06
N ALA A 373 -17.51 -28.68 -7.18
CA ALA A 373 -18.54 -29.63 -7.60
C ALA A 373 -19.53 -29.01 -8.59
N LEU A 374 -20.01 -27.78 -8.33
CA LEU A 374 -20.87 -27.05 -9.25
C LEU A 374 -20.19 -26.72 -10.58
N LEU A 375 -18.96 -26.23 -10.54
CA LEU A 375 -18.19 -25.89 -11.74
C LEU A 375 -17.86 -27.12 -12.58
N GLY A 376 -17.53 -28.25 -11.95
CA GLY A 376 -17.32 -29.54 -12.63
C GLY A 376 -18.56 -30.00 -13.38
N PHE A 377 -19.72 -29.90 -12.75
CA PHE A 377 -21.02 -30.25 -13.36
C PHE A 377 -21.35 -29.41 -14.61
N ILE A 378 -21.00 -28.09 -14.55
CA ILE A 378 -21.21 -27.20 -15.69
C ILE A 378 -20.20 -27.52 -16.81
N HIS A 379 -18.95 -27.77 -16.45
CA HIS A 379 -17.88 -28.05 -17.42
C HIS A 379 -18.11 -29.35 -18.20
N GLU A 380 -18.61 -30.41 -17.54
CA GLU A 380 -18.95 -31.65 -18.19
C GLU A 380 -20.12 -31.53 -19.20
N LYS A 381 -21.07 -30.63 -18.93
CA LYS A 381 -22.22 -30.41 -19.83
C LYS A 381 -21.89 -29.53 -21.04
N THR A 382 -20.77 -28.81 -21.01
CA THR A 382 -20.35 -27.93 -22.12
C THR A 382 -19.32 -28.56 -23.05
N LYS A 383 -18.87 -29.77 -22.74
CA LYS A 383 -18.10 -30.65 -23.63
C LYS A 383 -19.03 -31.53 -24.49
#